data_0c84432a72a4073c00b53b732de98569
#
_entry.id   0c84432a72a4073c00b53b732de98569
#
_cell.length_a   1.000
_cell.length_b   1.000
_cell.length_c   1.000
_cell.angle_alpha   90.00
_cell.angle_beta   90.00
_cell.angle_gamma   90.00
#
_symmetry.space_group_name_H-M   'P 1'
#
loop_
_entity.id
_entity.type
_entity.pdbx_description
1 polymer ?
#
loop_
_entity_poly.entity_id
_entity_poly.type
_entity_poly.pdbx_seq_one_letter_code
_entity_poly.pdbx_strand_id
1 'polypeptide(L)'
;MKINPSEITNILKEQIKNFGTEVEVSEVGQVLTVGDGIARVYGLDNVQAGEMVQFSEGTKGMALNLETENVGVVIFGDDSKIKEGDIVKRTGSIVDVAVGKSLLGRVVDGLGNPIDGKGPIDKNAERKRVEIKAPGIIPRKSVNEPMQTGLKAIDCLIPIGRGQRELIIGDRQTGKTAIAIDTIINQKEINKSNDESKKLYCIYVAIGQKRSSVAQIVKTLEEAGAMEYTIVVAATASDPAPLQFLAPYTGCTMGEYFRDNGMHALIVYDDLSKQAVAYRQMSLLLRRPPGREAFPGDVFYLHSRLLERAAKLNDKYGGGSLTALPIIETQASDVSAYIPTNVISITDGQIFLETELFYKGVRPAVNVGISVSRVGSAAQIKAMKQVSGSIKLELAQYREMAAFAQFGSDLDLATQKLLNRGSKLTELLKQDQYSPLKVEEQVISIFSGVRGFLDDVELNQIKSFEKKLLSKIKSEAPDILNNIKSSGKIDESNEEKLKKFITEFKRGFEK
;
A
#
# COMPACT_ATOMS: atom_id res chain seq x y z
N MET A 1 -5.52 41.52 16.44
CA MET A 1 -4.41 42.39 16.86
C MET A 1 -4.20 43.40 15.75
N LYS A 2 -4.20 44.71 16.04
CA LYS A 2 -3.91 45.73 15.03
C LYS A 2 -2.40 45.75 14.84
N ILE A 3 -1.95 45.47 13.62
CA ILE A 3 -0.54 45.58 13.24
C ILE A 3 -0.13 47.04 13.39
N ASN A 4 0.99 47.28 14.02
CA ASN A 4 1.47 48.64 14.32
C ASN A 4 2.05 49.26 13.04
N PRO A 5 1.51 50.35 12.51
CA PRO A 5 1.98 50.98 11.25
C PRO A 5 3.47 51.36 11.26
N SER A 6 4.05 51.60 12.44
CA SER A 6 5.47 51.91 12.61
C SER A 6 6.40 50.71 12.33
N GLU A 7 5.96 49.50 12.58
CA GLU A 7 6.76 48.29 12.26
C GLU A 7 6.82 48.02 10.76
N ILE A 8 5.71 48.19 10.05
CA ILE A 8 5.66 48.08 8.59
C ILE A 8 6.59 49.13 7.96
N THR A 9 6.60 50.36 8.49
CA THR A 9 7.46 51.44 7.99
C THR A 9 8.95 51.17 8.19
N ASN A 10 9.32 50.52 9.28
CA ASN A 10 10.72 50.13 9.54
C ASN A 10 11.16 48.96 8.64
N ILE A 11 10.31 47.99 8.42
CA ILE A 11 10.58 46.86 7.50
C ILE A 11 10.75 47.37 6.05
N LEU A 12 9.88 48.27 5.60
CA LEU A 12 10.00 48.91 4.28
C LEU A 12 11.28 49.72 4.14
N LYS A 13 11.72 50.47 5.18
CA LYS A 13 12.98 51.21 5.15
C LYS A 13 14.21 50.32 5.11
N GLU A 14 14.22 49.15 5.76
CA GLU A 14 15.31 48.20 5.65
C GLU A 14 15.33 47.50 4.27
N GLN A 15 14.19 47.17 3.71
CA GLN A 15 14.10 46.60 2.35
C GLN A 15 14.59 47.62 1.30
N ILE A 16 14.26 48.91 1.43
CA ILE A 16 14.72 49.95 0.51
C ILE A 16 16.24 50.18 0.64
N LYS A 17 16.84 50.05 1.82
CA LYS A 17 18.28 50.18 2.02
C LYS A 17 19.11 49.08 1.35
N ASN A 18 18.55 47.91 1.19
CA ASN A 18 19.23 46.75 0.59
C ASN A 18 18.99 46.61 -0.93
N PHE A 19 18.32 47.58 -1.55
CA PHE A 19 17.94 47.59 -2.99
C PHE A 19 19.09 47.88 -3.96
N GLY A 20 20.33 47.93 -3.50
CA GLY A 20 21.49 48.33 -4.31
C GLY A 20 22.50 47.23 -4.64
N THR A 21 22.28 46.00 -4.30
CA THR A 21 23.07 44.86 -4.76
C THR A 21 22.22 43.96 -5.63
N GLU A 22 22.71 43.60 -6.82
CA GLU A 22 22.12 42.58 -7.69
C GLU A 22 22.04 41.22 -6.95
N VAL A 23 21.03 41.11 -6.14
CA VAL A 23 20.58 39.84 -5.58
C VAL A 23 19.35 39.49 -6.41
N GLU A 24 19.32 38.30 -6.98
CA GLU A 24 18.06 37.72 -7.43
C GLU A 24 16.99 38.05 -6.39
N VAL A 25 15.96 38.79 -6.81
CA VAL A 25 14.87 39.25 -5.94
C VAL A 25 14.06 38.02 -5.54
N SER A 26 14.60 37.25 -4.62
CA SER A 26 13.83 36.22 -3.92
C SER A 26 12.84 36.98 -3.03
N GLU A 27 11.56 36.89 -3.34
CA GLU A 27 10.48 37.44 -2.55
C GLU A 27 10.59 36.91 -1.11
N VAL A 28 10.62 37.83 -0.17
CA VAL A 28 10.91 37.54 1.24
C VAL A 28 9.68 37.89 2.07
N GLY A 29 9.25 36.96 2.91
CA GLY A 29 8.19 37.18 3.88
C GLY A 29 8.70 37.20 5.31
N GLN A 30 7.83 37.53 6.25
CA GLN A 30 8.11 37.58 7.67
C GLN A 30 7.10 36.74 8.44
N VAL A 31 7.56 35.94 9.42
CA VAL A 31 6.72 35.16 10.28
C VAL A 31 5.91 36.06 11.20
N LEU A 32 4.59 36.00 11.11
CA LEU A 32 3.66 36.69 12.01
C LEU A 32 3.40 35.92 13.29
N THR A 33 3.16 34.61 13.12
CA THR A 33 2.93 33.69 14.24
C THR A 33 3.45 32.30 13.86
N VAL A 34 3.94 31.56 14.84
CA VAL A 34 4.39 30.18 14.68
C VAL A 34 3.94 29.32 15.84
N GLY A 35 3.57 28.07 15.58
CA GLY A 35 3.22 27.08 16.59
C GLY A 35 2.57 25.85 15.97
N ASP A 36 2.73 24.71 16.65
CA ASP A 36 2.15 23.42 16.25
C ASP A 36 2.48 22.99 14.81
N GLY A 37 3.68 23.33 14.30
CA GLY A 37 4.13 22.99 12.95
C GLY A 37 3.53 23.86 11.84
N ILE A 38 2.89 25.00 12.20
CA ILE A 38 2.32 25.97 11.26
C ILE A 38 2.93 27.34 11.51
N ALA A 39 3.30 28.04 10.43
CA ALA A 39 3.63 29.46 10.47
C ALA A 39 2.65 30.27 9.61
N ARG A 40 2.30 31.47 10.08
CA ARG A 40 1.64 32.47 9.25
C ARG A 40 2.67 33.50 8.85
N VAL A 41 2.78 33.72 7.55
CA VAL A 41 3.82 34.54 6.95
C VAL A 41 3.19 35.68 6.16
N TYR A 42 3.67 36.88 6.39
CA TYR A 42 3.29 38.07 5.64
C TYR A 42 4.30 38.35 4.52
N GLY A 43 3.87 38.91 3.40
CA GLY A 43 4.76 39.43 2.35
C GLY A 43 5.21 38.42 1.30
N LEU A 44 4.59 37.26 1.23
CA LEU A 44 4.81 36.26 0.15
C LEU A 44 3.69 36.34 -0.91
N ASP A 45 3.47 37.52 -1.50
CA ASP A 45 2.30 37.82 -2.31
C ASP A 45 2.19 36.99 -3.61
N ASN A 46 3.31 36.54 -4.15
CA ASN A 46 3.36 35.76 -5.40
C ASN A 46 3.61 34.25 -5.14
N VAL A 47 3.60 33.79 -3.90
CA VAL A 47 3.82 32.36 -3.60
C VAL A 47 2.66 31.52 -4.13
N GLN A 48 2.99 30.34 -4.63
CA GLN A 48 1.99 29.39 -5.11
C GLN A 48 1.64 28.36 -4.04
N ALA A 49 0.42 27.86 -4.05
CA ALA A 49 0.06 26.72 -3.20
C ALA A 49 0.92 25.49 -3.55
N GLY A 50 1.50 24.84 -2.55
CA GLY A 50 2.45 23.75 -2.72
C GLY A 50 3.89 24.19 -2.96
N GLU A 51 4.17 25.49 -3.01
CA GLU A 51 5.53 26.00 -3.14
C GLU A 51 6.32 25.86 -1.84
N MET A 52 7.58 25.44 -1.96
CA MET A 52 8.51 25.36 -0.85
C MET A 52 8.99 26.73 -0.45
N VAL A 53 9.07 26.94 0.85
CA VAL A 53 9.69 28.11 1.46
C VAL A 53 10.79 27.66 2.43
N GLN A 54 11.73 28.56 2.68
CA GLN A 54 12.85 28.31 3.58
C GLN A 54 12.91 29.39 4.67
N PHE A 55 12.91 28.95 5.90
CA PHE A 55 13.11 29.80 7.09
C PHE A 55 14.60 30.12 7.27
N SER A 56 14.90 31.18 8.01
CA SER A 56 16.26 31.68 8.26
C SER A 56 17.22 30.62 8.82
N GLU A 57 16.73 29.70 9.66
CA GLU A 57 17.47 28.57 10.24
C GLU A 57 17.67 27.37 9.27
N GLY A 58 17.23 27.51 8.02
CA GLY A 58 17.33 26.44 7.02
C GLY A 58 16.18 25.43 7.04
N THR A 59 15.27 25.53 8.00
CA THR A 59 14.05 24.71 8.07
C THR A 59 13.19 24.97 6.85
N LYS A 60 12.65 23.93 6.23
CA LYS A 60 11.78 24.02 5.06
C LYS A 60 10.31 24.01 5.48
N GLY A 61 9.48 24.69 4.70
CA GLY A 61 8.03 24.65 4.82
C GLY A 61 7.38 24.64 3.45
N MET A 62 6.07 24.48 3.42
CA MET A 62 5.26 24.51 2.20
C MET A 62 4.08 25.46 2.40
N ALA A 63 3.87 26.38 1.44
CA ALA A 63 2.70 27.22 1.41
C ALA A 63 1.46 26.39 1.09
N LEU A 64 0.49 26.39 2.02
CA LEU A 64 -0.71 25.55 1.88
C LEU A 64 -2.00 26.35 1.83
N ASN A 65 -2.07 27.47 2.56
CA ASN A 65 -3.23 28.33 2.62
C ASN A 65 -2.86 29.73 2.20
N LEU A 66 -3.43 30.22 1.11
CA LEU A 66 -3.18 31.58 0.58
C LEU A 66 -4.35 32.48 0.96
N GLU A 67 -4.11 33.37 1.92
CA GLU A 67 -5.08 34.38 2.39
C GLU A 67 -4.68 35.76 1.87
N THR A 68 -5.58 36.72 1.90
CA THR A 68 -5.36 38.06 1.37
C THR A 68 -4.21 38.81 2.09
N GLU A 69 -4.03 38.57 3.38
CA GLU A 69 -3.06 39.30 4.20
C GLU A 69 -1.89 38.43 4.69
N ASN A 70 -1.99 37.10 4.55
CA ASN A 70 -0.95 36.19 5.00
C ASN A 70 -1.02 34.84 4.27
N VAL A 71 0.07 34.12 4.38
CA VAL A 71 0.20 32.76 3.86
C VAL A 71 0.35 31.78 5.01
N GLY A 72 -0.50 30.76 5.06
CA GLY A 72 -0.37 29.63 5.97
C GLY A 72 0.66 28.64 5.44
N VAL A 73 1.76 28.49 6.15
CA VAL A 73 2.88 27.62 5.82
C VAL A 73 2.93 26.46 6.79
N VAL A 74 3.00 25.24 6.27
CA VAL A 74 3.26 24.04 7.08
C VAL A 74 4.76 23.78 7.15
N ILE A 75 5.27 23.47 8.34
CA ILE A 75 6.70 23.34 8.62
C ILE A 75 7.11 21.88 8.58
N PHE A 76 8.15 21.55 7.80
CA PHE A 76 8.71 20.21 7.68
C PHE A 76 9.90 20.00 8.63
N GLY A 77 9.66 20.05 9.93
CA GLY A 77 10.71 19.86 10.93
C GLY A 77 10.33 20.45 12.28
N ASP A 78 11.37 20.68 13.08
CA ASP A 78 11.24 21.32 14.40
C ASP A 78 10.95 22.82 14.24
N ASP A 79 9.81 23.26 14.72
CA ASP A 79 9.38 24.66 14.71
C ASP A 79 9.89 25.45 15.92
N SER A 80 10.49 24.80 16.91
CA SER A 80 10.97 25.43 18.15
C SER A 80 12.03 26.51 17.92
N LYS A 81 12.73 26.46 16.79
CA LYS A 81 13.78 27.41 16.40
C LYS A 81 13.24 28.62 15.65
N ILE A 82 12.04 28.54 15.12
CA ILE A 82 11.42 29.59 14.33
C ILE A 82 10.70 30.56 15.27
N LYS A 83 10.89 31.85 15.09
CA LYS A 83 10.33 32.91 15.93
C LYS A 83 9.48 33.89 15.09
N GLU A 84 8.58 34.55 15.77
CA GLU A 84 7.89 35.71 15.20
C GLU A 84 8.91 36.77 14.79
N GLY A 85 8.74 37.31 13.59
CA GLY A 85 9.68 38.26 12.99
C GLY A 85 10.76 37.63 12.10
N ASP A 86 10.94 36.30 12.12
CA ASP A 86 11.93 35.63 11.28
C ASP A 86 11.61 35.76 9.79
N ILE A 87 12.68 35.76 9.01
CA ILE A 87 12.60 35.89 7.57
C ILE A 87 12.30 34.55 6.92
N VAL A 88 11.37 34.54 5.98
CA VAL A 88 11.02 33.37 5.14
C VAL A 88 11.29 33.72 3.68
N LYS A 89 12.03 32.86 2.97
CA LYS A 89 12.36 33.02 1.55
C LYS A 89 11.56 32.05 0.71
N ARG A 90 11.04 32.53 -0.42
CA ARG A 90 10.51 31.64 -1.47
C ARG A 90 11.66 30.88 -2.09
N THR A 91 11.40 29.63 -2.47
CA THR A 91 12.35 28.82 -3.24
C THR A 91 12.04 28.83 -4.75
N GLY A 92 10.84 29.31 -5.14
CA GLY A 92 10.37 29.26 -6.53
C GLY A 92 10.10 27.83 -7.02
N SER A 93 10.25 26.82 -6.16
CA SER A 93 10.09 25.41 -6.51
C SER A 93 8.93 24.77 -5.75
N ILE A 94 8.13 24.01 -6.45
CA ILE A 94 7.13 23.13 -5.84
C ILE A 94 7.86 21.93 -5.26
N VAL A 95 7.33 21.33 -4.18
CA VAL A 95 7.91 20.13 -3.52
C VAL A 95 8.25 19.07 -4.56
N ASP A 96 9.50 18.69 -4.62
CA ASP A 96 10.03 17.66 -5.47
C ASP A 96 10.90 16.66 -4.69
N VAL A 97 11.05 15.46 -5.22
CA VAL A 97 11.83 14.38 -4.59
C VAL A 97 12.69 13.68 -5.61
N ALA A 98 13.81 13.11 -5.14
CA ALA A 98 14.64 12.24 -5.96
C ALA A 98 13.85 10.96 -6.31
N VAL A 99 14.02 10.47 -7.54
CA VAL A 99 13.42 9.25 -8.04
C VAL A 99 14.46 8.41 -8.77
N GLY A 100 14.21 7.13 -8.92
CA GLY A 100 15.09 6.24 -9.68
C GLY A 100 15.53 4.99 -8.93
N LYS A 101 16.27 4.14 -9.63
CA LYS A 101 16.78 2.88 -9.07
C LYS A 101 17.83 3.07 -7.96
N SER A 102 18.47 4.24 -7.89
CA SER A 102 19.42 4.57 -6.80
C SER A 102 18.79 4.63 -5.41
N LEU A 103 17.46 4.70 -5.34
CA LEU A 103 16.70 4.68 -4.09
C LEU A 103 16.38 3.26 -3.60
N LEU A 104 16.57 2.24 -4.41
CA LEU A 104 16.33 0.85 -4.00
C LEU A 104 17.25 0.47 -2.84
N GLY A 105 16.69 -0.19 -1.83
CA GLY A 105 17.39 -0.54 -0.60
C GLY A 105 17.55 0.59 0.41
N ARG A 106 16.97 1.77 0.14
CA ARG A 106 17.08 2.95 0.99
C ARG A 106 15.81 3.15 1.84
N VAL A 107 16.02 3.78 2.98
CA VAL A 107 14.94 4.30 3.85
C VAL A 107 15.04 5.82 3.85
N VAL A 108 13.95 6.48 3.47
CA VAL A 108 13.87 7.94 3.34
C VAL A 108 12.72 8.51 4.16
N ASP A 109 12.79 9.81 4.46
CA ASP A 109 11.70 10.55 5.11
C ASP A 109 10.62 11.00 4.11
N GLY A 110 9.61 11.74 4.58
CA GLY A 110 8.54 12.28 3.75
C GLY A 110 9.01 13.30 2.69
N LEU A 111 10.19 13.88 2.81
CA LEU A 111 10.81 14.76 1.83
C LEU A 111 11.78 14.02 0.89
N GLY A 112 11.95 12.71 1.05
CA GLY A 112 12.88 11.90 0.29
C GLY A 112 14.33 11.98 0.77
N ASN A 113 14.61 12.54 1.96
CA ASN A 113 15.96 12.55 2.53
C ASN A 113 16.27 11.18 3.16
N PRO A 114 17.50 10.65 2.99
CA PRO A 114 17.86 9.36 3.58
C PRO A 114 17.97 9.44 5.10
N ILE A 115 17.38 8.44 5.77
CA ILE A 115 17.40 8.31 7.24
C ILE A 115 17.98 6.96 7.69
N ASP A 116 18.57 6.21 6.77
CA ASP A 116 19.11 4.87 6.98
C ASP A 116 20.61 4.83 7.35
N GLY A 117 21.25 5.99 7.47
CA GLY A 117 22.68 6.08 7.76
C GLY A 117 23.62 5.62 6.63
N LYS A 118 23.08 5.27 5.45
CA LYS A 118 23.87 4.80 4.29
C LYS A 118 24.45 5.94 3.41
N GLY A 119 24.48 7.16 3.93
CA GLY A 119 24.97 8.34 3.22
C GLY A 119 23.92 8.98 2.29
N PRO A 120 24.30 10.07 1.60
CA PRO A 120 23.38 10.83 0.74
C PRO A 120 22.95 10.00 -0.48
N ILE A 121 21.78 10.35 -1.03
CA ILE A 121 21.32 9.83 -2.32
C ILE A 121 22.19 10.44 -3.43
N ASP A 122 22.29 9.73 -4.55
CA ASP A 122 23.01 10.22 -5.73
C ASP A 122 22.54 11.64 -6.10
N LYS A 123 23.51 12.57 -6.17
CA LYS A 123 23.24 13.96 -6.53
C LYS A 123 22.70 14.13 -7.96
N ASN A 124 22.96 13.15 -8.83
CA ASN A 124 22.48 13.14 -10.22
C ASN A 124 21.14 12.41 -10.36
N ALA A 125 20.52 11.96 -9.27
CA ALA A 125 19.19 11.35 -9.33
C ALA A 125 18.18 12.33 -9.93
N GLU A 126 17.34 11.83 -10.84
CA GLU A 126 16.23 12.60 -11.41
C GLU A 126 15.32 13.09 -10.26
N ARG A 127 14.82 14.31 -10.35
CA ARG A 127 13.88 14.87 -9.39
C ARG A 127 12.53 15.08 -10.07
N LYS A 128 11.46 14.65 -9.40
CA LYS A 128 10.08 14.83 -9.88
C LYS A 128 9.23 15.52 -8.82
N ARG A 129 8.31 16.35 -9.29
CA ARG A 129 7.32 17.00 -8.42
C ARG A 129 6.46 15.96 -7.71
N VAL A 130 6.18 16.21 -6.44
CA VAL A 130 5.39 15.31 -5.60
C VAL A 130 3.90 15.40 -5.93
N GLU A 131 3.41 16.60 -6.14
CA GLU A 131 2.02 16.86 -6.52
C GLU A 131 1.87 16.96 -8.04
N ILE A 132 1.44 15.88 -8.67
CA ILE A 132 1.12 15.83 -10.09
C ILE A 132 -0.27 15.22 -10.31
N LYS A 133 -0.87 15.52 -11.44
CA LYS A 133 -2.16 14.94 -11.83
C LYS A 133 -1.99 13.46 -12.20
N ALA A 134 -2.98 12.65 -11.83
CA ALA A 134 -3.07 11.27 -12.26
C ALA A 134 -3.13 11.15 -13.80
N PRO A 135 -2.67 10.03 -14.37
CA PRO A 135 -2.82 9.76 -15.80
C PRO A 135 -4.28 9.89 -16.24
N GLY A 136 -4.50 10.55 -17.40
CA GLY A 136 -5.82 10.66 -17.99
C GLY A 136 -6.38 9.31 -18.48
N ILE A 137 -7.55 9.33 -19.10
CA ILE A 137 -8.23 8.12 -19.59
C ILE A 137 -7.45 7.47 -20.74
N ILE A 138 -6.96 8.25 -21.68
CA ILE A 138 -6.30 7.78 -22.90
C ILE A 138 -5.02 6.97 -22.62
N PRO A 139 -4.13 7.36 -21.69
CA PRO A 139 -2.94 6.59 -21.36
C PRO A 139 -3.21 5.27 -20.65
N ARG A 140 -4.40 5.06 -20.08
CA ARG A 140 -4.72 3.87 -19.29
C ARG A 140 -5.07 2.66 -20.16
N LYS A 141 -4.75 1.49 -19.65
CA LYS A 141 -5.16 0.18 -20.16
C LYS A 141 -5.90 -0.58 -19.07
N SER A 142 -6.87 -1.39 -19.42
CA SER A 142 -7.51 -2.29 -18.47
C SER A 142 -6.53 -3.24 -17.83
N VAL A 143 -6.69 -3.48 -16.52
CA VAL A 143 -5.85 -4.41 -15.75
C VAL A 143 -6.12 -5.84 -16.20
N ASN A 144 -5.09 -6.54 -16.68
CA ASN A 144 -5.18 -7.88 -17.23
C ASN A 144 -3.98 -8.78 -16.91
N GLU A 145 -3.05 -8.31 -16.08
CA GLU A 145 -1.88 -9.05 -15.67
C GLU A 145 -1.92 -9.28 -14.16
N PRO A 146 -1.66 -10.51 -13.67
CA PRO A 146 -1.69 -10.80 -12.25
C PRO A 146 -0.54 -10.13 -11.50
N MET A 147 -0.83 -9.64 -10.31
CA MET A 147 0.14 -9.28 -9.27
C MET A 147 0.01 -10.31 -8.15
N GLN A 148 0.92 -11.26 -8.08
CA GLN A 148 0.85 -12.37 -7.13
C GLN A 148 1.24 -11.90 -5.73
N THR A 149 0.36 -12.12 -4.75
CA THR A 149 0.65 -11.80 -3.34
C THR A 149 1.42 -12.91 -2.63
N GLY A 150 1.34 -14.13 -3.14
CA GLY A 150 1.88 -15.31 -2.48
C GLY A 150 0.98 -15.88 -1.39
N LEU A 151 -0.19 -15.29 -1.19
CA LEU A 151 -1.19 -15.70 -0.20
C LEU A 151 -2.35 -16.40 -0.89
N LYS A 152 -2.56 -17.69 -0.58
CA LYS A 152 -3.62 -18.54 -1.18
C LYS A 152 -5.00 -17.89 -1.12
N ALA A 153 -5.37 -17.37 0.05
CA ALA A 153 -6.67 -16.76 0.26
C ALA A 153 -6.91 -15.54 -0.65
N ILE A 154 -5.87 -14.77 -0.95
CA ILE A 154 -5.96 -13.56 -1.78
C ILE A 154 -5.88 -13.93 -3.27
N ASP A 155 -4.82 -14.62 -3.69
CA ASP A 155 -4.58 -14.93 -5.09
C ASP A 155 -5.68 -15.82 -5.69
N CYS A 156 -6.34 -16.65 -4.86
CA CYS A 156 -7.45 -17.49 -5.26
C CYS A 156 -8.80 -16.78 -5.27
N LEU A 157 -9.12 -16.00 -4.21
CA LEU A 157 -10.49 -15.48 -3.98
C LEU A 157 -10.65 -14.01 -4.34
N ILE A 158 -9.58 -13.22 -4.20
CA ILE A 158 -9.58 -11.77 -4.36
C ILE A 158 -8.34 -11.36 -5.16
N PRO A 159 -8.19 -11.84 -6.40
CA PRO A 159 -6.96 -11.64 -7.17
C PRO A 159 -6.72 -10.16 -7.48
N ILE A 160 -5.45 -9.77 -7.40
CA ILE A 160 -4.99 -8.41 -7.63
C ILE A 160 -4.22 -8.36 -8.94
N GLY A 161 -4.49 -7.37 -9.77
CA GLY A 161 -3.80 -7.15 -11.03
C GLY A 161 -2.81 -5.99 -10.98
N ARG A 162 -1.83 -6.00 -11.87
CA ARG A 162 -0.85 -4.92 -12.03
C ARG A 162 -1.53 -3.65 -12.49
N GLY A 163 -1.47 -2.60 -11.66
CA GLY A 163 -2.14 -1.32 -11.88
C GLY A 163 -3.48 -1.18 -11.19
N GLN A 164 -3.91 -2.18 -10.42
CA GLN A 164 -5.12 -2.13 -9.60
C GLN A 164 -4.87 -1.42 -8.27
N ARG A 165 -5.92 -0.87 -7.70
CA ARG A 165 -5.98 -0.33 -6.34
C ARG A 165 -6.82 -1.26 -5.49
N GLU A 166 -6.21 -2.04 -4.61
CA GLU A 166 -6.91 -2.97 -3.73
C GLU A 166 -6.73 -2.57 -2.29
N LEU A 167 -7.83 -2.25 -1.61
CA LEU A 167 -7.83 -1.81 -0.22
C LEU A 167 -7.64 -2.98 0.73
N ILE A 168 -6.75 -2.85 1.71
CA ILE A 168 -6.66 -3.75 2.87
C ILE A 168 -7.28 -3.03 4.05
N ILE A 169 -8.37 -3.55 4.58
CA ILE A 169 -9.15 -2.88 5.62
C ILE A 169 -9.47 -3.84 6.79
N GLY A 170 -9.42 -3.33 8.00
CA GLY A 170 -9.76 -4.08 9.22
C GLY A 170 -9.25 -3.40 10.48
N ASP A 171 -9.62 -3.94 11.63
CA ASP A 171 -9.23 -3.42 12.94
C ASP A 171 -7.74 -3.55 13.23
N ARG A 172 -7.27 -2.97 14.31
CA ARG A 172 -5.89 -3.11 14.78
C ARG A 172 -5.50 -4.57 14.95
N GLN A 173 -4.25 -4.89 14.59
CA GLN A 173 -3.65 -6.23 14.79
C GLN A 173 -4.35 -7.38 14.08
N THR A 174 -5.14 -7.12 13.05
CA THR A 174 -5.79 -8.16 12.22
C THR A 174 -4.88 -8.74 11.12
N GLY A 175 -3.64 -8.26 11.01
CA GLY A 175 -2.67 -8.76 10.02
C GLY A 175 -2.58 -7.95 8.72
N LYS A 176 -3.11 -6.71 8.66
CA LYS A 176 -3.05 -5.85 7.46
C LYS A 176 -1.63 -5.66 6.93
N THR A 177 -0.71 -5.21 7.80
CA THR A 177 0.71 -5.03 7.48
C THR A 177 1.37 -6.35 7.06
N ALA A 178 1.02 -7.48 7.70
CA ALA A 178 1.57 -8.79 7.35
C ALA A 178 1.27 -9.17 5.89
N ILE A 179 0.04 -8.96 5.43
CA ILE A 179 -0.35 -9.19 4.03
C ILE A 179 0.51 -8.35 3.07
N ALA A 180 0.72 -7.07 3.39
CA ALA A 180 1.52 -6.19 2.58
C ALA A 180 2.99 -6.63 2.51
N ILE A 181 3.57 -7.02 3.65
CA ILE A 181 4.96 -7.50 3.73
C ILE A 181 5.13 -8.84 2.99
N ASP A 182 4.19 -9.79 3.18
CA ASP A 182 4.20 -11.05 2.43
C ASP A 182 4.14 -10.83 0.92
N THR A 183 3.32 -9.88 0.48
CA THR A 183 3.23 -9.48 -0.93
C THR A 183 4.56 -8.95 -1.46
N ILE A 184 5.27 -8.12 -0.69
CA ILE A 184 6.60 -7.60 -1.07
C ILE A 184 7.61 -8.75 -1.11
N ILE A 185 7.66 -9.60 -0.10
CA ILE A 185 8.60 -10.74 -0.04
C ILE A 185 8.39 -11.69 -1.22
N ASN A 186 7.15 -11.90 -1.63
CA ASN A 186 6.82 -12.80 -2.75
C ASN A 186 7.42 -12.34 -4.08
N GLN A 187 7.76 -11.06 -4.24
CA GLN A 187 8.33 -10.53 -5.49
C GLN A 187 9.81 -10.89 -5.69
N LYS A 188 10.47 -11.52 -4.72
CA LYS A 188 11.90 -11.83 -4.75
C LYS A 188 12.32 -12.62 -5.99
N GLU A 189 11.62 -13.70 -6.32
CA GLU A 189 11.97 -14.56 -7.44
C GLU A 189 11.77 -13.87 -8.80
N ILE A 190 10.72 -13.06 -8.94
CA ILE A 190 10.47 -12.27 -10.16
C ILE A 190 11.57 -11.21 -10.35
N ASN A 191 12.01 -10.58 -9.26
CA ASN A 191 13.04 -9.55 -9.32
C ASN A 191 14.45 -10.09 -9.56
N LYS A 192 14.71 -11.39 -9.34
CA LYS A 192 15.95 -12.05 -9.76
C LYS A 192 16.02 -12.35 -11.26
N SER A 193 14.89 -12.28 -11.98
CA SER A 193 14.85 -12.46 -13.42
C SER A 193 15.66 -11.39 -14.13
N ASN A 194 16.28 -11.74 -15.27
CA ASN A 194 16.91 -10.75 -16.14
C ASN A 194 15.89 -9.99 -17.02
N ASP A 195 14.65 -10.42 -17.01
CA ASP A 195 13.57 -9.80 -17.78
C ASP A 195 12.97 -8.63 -16.98
N GLU A 196 13.37 -7.42 -17.35
CA GLU A 196 12.95 -6.18 -16.70
C GLU A 196 11.42 -5.97 -16.78
N SER A 197 10.77 -6.47 -17.84
CA SER A 197 9.33 -6.36 -18.04
C SER A 197 8.49 -7.17 -17.04
N LYS A 198 9.12 -8.12 -16.33
CA LYS A 198 8.45 -8.94 -15.32
C LYS A 198 8.68 -8.46 -13.91
N LYS A 199 9.75 -7.71 -13.67
CA LYS A 199 10.11 -7.23 -12.34
C LYS A 199 8.99 -6.36 -11.74
N LEU A 200 8.91 -6.38 -10.41
CA LEU A 200 7.99 -5.55 -9.64
C LEU A 200 8.77 -4.85 -8.51
N TYR A 201 9.03 -3.57 -8.69
CA TYR A 201 9.68 -2.76 -7.68
C TYR A 201 8.67 -2.37 -6.61
N CYS A 202 9.07 -2.35 -5.35
CA CYS A 202 8.17 -2.12 -4.24
C CYS A 202 8.49 -0.81 -3.53
N ILE A 203 7.45 -0.10 -3.12
CA ILE A 203 7.52 1.07 -2.27
C ILE A 203 6.65 0.82 -1.04
N TYR A 204 7.25 0.85 0.15
CA TYR A 204 6.52 0.76 1.40
C TYR A 204 6.49 2.12 2.09
N VAL A 205 5.31 2.69 2.28
CA VAL A 205 5.12 3.98 2.92
C VAL A 205 4.56 3.76 4.32
N ALA A 206 5.40 4.00 5.34
CA ALA A 206 5.01 3.95 6.75
C ALA A 206 4.51 5.32 7.19
N ILE A 207 3.25 5.44 7.59
CA ILE A 207 2.59 6.70 7.94
C ILE A 207 2.16 6.65 9.40
N GLY A 208 2.71 7.53 10.23
CA GLY A 208 2.34 7.65 11.64
C GLY A 208 2.56 6.37 12.47
N GLN A 209 3.46 5.49 12.04
CA GLN A 209 3.82 4.28 12.78
C GLN A 209 4.91 4.56 13.81
N LYS A 210 5.03 3.69 14.82
CA LYS A 210 6.13 3.76 15.78
C LYS A 210 7.46 3.48 15.08
N ARG A 211 8.52 4.19 15.43
CA ARG A 211 9.87 3.96 14.89
C ARG A 211 10.34 2.51 15.04
N SER A 212 10.04 1.87 16.18
CA SER A 212 10.35 0.46 16.42
C SER A 212 9.64 -0.48 15.45
N SER A 213 8.39 -0.19 15.08
CA SER A 213 7.64 -0.99 14.10
C SER A 213 8.25 -0.86 12.71
N VAL A 214 8.60 0.36 12.30
CA VAL A 214 9.27 0.60 11.01
C VAL A 214 10.62 -0.10 10.95
N ALA A 215 11.43 -0.01 12.01
CA ALA A 215 12.71 -0.71 12.10
C ALA A 215 12.55 -2.23 11.99
N GLN A 216 11.51 -2.80 12.64
CA GLN A 216 11.22 -4.24 12.54
C GLN A 216 10.81 -4.65 11.11
N ILE A 217 10.03 -3.83 10.42
CA ILE A 217 9.64 -4.08 9.03
C ILE A 217 10.85 -4.05 8.11
N VAL A 218 11.70 -3.03 8.23
CA VAL A 218 12.94 -2.93 7.44
C VAL A 218 13.82 -4.14 7.67
N LYS A 219 14.01 -4.55 8.92
CA LYS A 219 14.78 -5.75 9.27
C LYS A 219 14.18 -7.02 8.64
N THR A 220 12.86 -7.20 8.72
CA THR A 220 12.17 -8.35 8.11
C THR A 220 12.38 -8.38 6.59
N LEU A 221 12.30 -7.23 5.92
CA LEU A 221 12.55 -7.13 4.48
C LEU A 221 14.02 -7.39 4.13
N GLU A 222 14.97 -6.95 4.95
CA GLU A 222 16.40 -7.23 4.79
C GLU A 222 16.71 -8.73 4.95
N GLU A 223 16.22 -9.36 6.00
CA GLU A 223 16.38 -10.79 6.25
C GLU A 223 15.77 -11.66 5.13
N ALA A 224 14.64 -11.22 4.56
CA ALA A 224 14.04 -11.86 3.40
C ALA A 224 14.80 -11.57 2.08
N GLY A 225 15.72 -10.62 2.05
CA GLY A 225 16.39 -10.12 0.84
C GLY A 225 15.47 -9.31 -0.07
N ALA A 226 14.40 -8.73 0.48
CA ALA A 226 13.42 -7.95 -0.26
C ALA A 226 13.79 -6.47 -0.35
N MET A 227 14.71 -5.98 0.48
CA MET A 227 15.18 -4.60 0.41
C MET A 227 15.89 -4.25 -0.90
N GLU A 228 16.48 -5.23 -1.59
CA GLU A 228 17.18 -5.01 -2.87
C GLU A 228 16.31 -4.37 -3.96
N TYR A 229 14.99 -4.59 -3.88
CA TYR A 229 14.01 -4.05 -4.83
C TYR A 229 12.93 -3.20 -4.16
N THR A 230 13.16 -2.77 -2.91
CA THR A 230 12.17 -2.02 -2.11
C THR A 230 12.74 -0.66 -1.70
N ILE A 231 11.89 0.37 -1.78
CA ILE A 231 12.12 1.69 -1.19
C ILE A 231 11.19 1.83 0.01
N VAL A 232 11.70 2.26 1.16
CA VAL A 232 10.90 2.55 2.33
C VAL A 232 10.82 4.06 2.54
N VAL A 233 9.61 4.60 2.58
CA VAL A 233 9.35 6.01 2.92
C VAL A 233 8.71 6.04 4.29
N ALA A 234 9.35 6.68 5.27
CA ALA A 234 8.88 6.67 6.64
C ALA A 234 8.59 8.09 7.16
N ALA A 235 7.36 8.32 7.56
CA ALA A 235 6.93 9.44 8.39
C ALA A 235 6.31 8.87 9.66
N THR A 236 7.10 8.82 10.72
CA THR A 236 6.75 8.11 11.97
C THR A 236 5.79 8.93 12.83
N ALA A 237 5.25 8.32 13.88
CA ALA A 237 4.34 8.99 14.81
C ALA A 237 4.99 10.18 15.57
N SER A 238 6.32 10.24 15.62
CA SER A 238 7.07 11.35 16.23
C SER A 238 7.41 12.46 15.24
N ASP A 239 7.13 12.26 13.96
CA ASP A 239 7.38 13.28 12.94
C ASP A 239 6.17 14.22 12.83
N PRO A 240 6.37 15.49 12.47
CA PRO A 240 5.29 16.47 12.33
C PRO A 240 4.22 16.01 11.33
N ALA A 241 2.96 16.43 11.56
CA ALA A 241 1.83 16.11 10.72
C ALA A 241 2.06 16.42 9.21
N PRO A 242 2.73 17.52 8.82
CA PRO A 242 3.05 17.79 7.43
C PRO A 242 3.88 16.70 6.74
N LEU A 243 4.82 16.07 7.42
CA LEU A 243 5.59 14.95 6.88
C LEU A 243 4.74 13.69 6.70
N GLN A 244 3.84 13.40 7.65
CA GLN A 244 2.90 12.28 7.54
C GLN A 244 1.90 12.50 6.40
N PHE A 245 1.49 13.74 6.15
CA PHE A 245 0.65 14.11 5.01
C PHE A 245 1.38 13.90 3.68
N LEU A 246 2.65 14.32 3.58
CA LEU A 246 3.41 14.33 2.33
C LEU A 246 3.94 12.95 1.94
N ALA A 247 4.34 12.11 2.90
CA ALA A 247 5.00 10.83 2.66
C ALA A 247 4.29 9.92 1.64
N PRO A 248 2.96 9.75 1.63
CA PRO A 248 2.27 8.96 0.61
C PRO A 248 2.46 9.49 -0.81
N TYR A 249 2.45 10.80 -0.98
CA TYR A 249 2.68 11.43 -2.28
C TYR A 249 4.12 11.27 -2.74
N THR A 250 5.07 11.40 -1.83
CA THR A 250 6.50 11.14 -2.07
C THR A 250 6.71 9.71 -2.56
N GLY A 251 6.20 8.73 -1.83
CA GLY A 251 6.26 7.32 -2.24
C GLY A 251 5.59 7.06 -3.58
N CYS A 252 4.44 7.69 -3.83
CA CYS A 252 3.73 7.59 -5.10
C CYS A 252 4.58 8.10 -6.26
N THR A 253 5.24 9.24 -6.11
CA THR A 253 6.14 9.82 -7.13
C THR A 253 7.32 8.89 -7.42
N MET A 254 7.87 8.24 -6.40
CA MET A 254 8.93 7.22 -6.59
C MET A 254 8.41 6.00 -7.35
N GLY A 255 7.19 5.55 -7.07
CA GLY A 255 6.54 4.45 -7.79
C GLY A 255 6.20 4.79 -9.25
N GLU A 256 5.78 6.03 -9.50
CA GLU A 256 5.47 6.51 -10.85
C GLU A 256 6.69 6.56 -11.77
N TYR A 257 7.89 6.78 -11.21
CA TYR A 257 9.12 6.68 -11.99
C TYR A 257 9.22 5.33 -12.71
N PHE A 258 8.97 4.23 -12.02
CA PHE A 258 9.00 2.90 -12.63
C PHE A 258 7.87 2.73 -13.65
N ARG A 259 6.64 3.11 -13.30
CA ARG A 259 5.49 3.03 -14.21
C ARG A 259 5.73 3.80 -15.51
N ASP A 260 6.21 5.03 -15.42
CA ASP A 260 6.38 5.93 -16.56
C ASP A 260 7.55 5.52 -17.48
N ASN A 261 8.48 4.72 -16.94
CA ASN A 261 9.59 4.12 -17.70
C ASN A 261 9.30 2.68 -18.17
N GLY A 262 8.04 2.28 -18.27
CA GLY A 262 7.65 0.96 -18.78
C GLY A 262 7.90 -0.21 -17.83
N MET A 263 8.23 0.08 -16.56
CA MET A 263 8.44 -0.92 -15.52
C MET A 263 7.18 -1.08 -14.65
N HIS A 264 7.22 -1.99 -13.70
CA HIS A 264 6.11 -2.22 -12.80
C HIS A 264 6.52 -1.92 -11.36
N ALA A 265 5.63 -1.26 -10.63
CA ALA A 265 5.80 -0.98 -9.22
C ALA A 265 4.55 -1.34 -8.41
N LEU A 266 4.80 -1.69 -7.14
CA LEU A 266 3.81 -1.88 -6.10
C LEU A 266 4.05 -0.84 -5.02
N ILE A 267 3.01 -0.13 -4.61
CA ILE A 267 3.07 0.78 -3.48
C ILE A 267 2.10 0.35 -2.38
N VAL A 268 2.59 0.31 -1.16
CA VAL A 268 1.81 0.06 0.05
C VAL A 268 1.74 1.35 0.86
N TYR A 269 0.54 1.76 1.25
CA TYR A 269 0.33 2.90 2.15
C TYR A 269 -0.14 2.40 3.52
N ASP A 270 0.72 2.36 4.50
CA ASP A 270 0.42 1.83 5.84
C ASP A 270 0.53 2.92 6.93
N ASP A 271 -0.54 3.66 7.27
CA ASP A 271 -1.89 3.57 6.75
C ASP A 271 -2.44 4.96 6.35
N LEU A 272 -3.40 4.99 5.47
CA LEU A 272 -4.05 6.23 5.01
C LEU A 272 -4.99 6.83 6.06
N SER A 273 -5.44 6.07 7.05
CA SER A 273 -6.23 6.61 8.17
C SER A 273 -5.41 7.65 8.94
N LYS A 274 -4.12 7.39 9.17
CA LYS A 274 -3.21 8.33 9.85
C LYS A 274 -2.86 9.53 8.98
N GLN A 275 -2.74 9.34 7.65
CA GLN A 275 -2.62 10.48 6.73
C GLN A 275 -3.82 11.41 6.85
N ALA A 276 -5.03 10.88 6.87
CA ALA A 276 -6.25 11.68 7.03
C ALA A 276 -6.27 12.42 8.37
N VAL A 277 -5.85 11.79 9.46
CA VAL A 277 -5.73 12.42 10.77
C VAL A 277 -4.71 13.56 10.75
N ALA A 278 -3.54 13.35 10.15
CA ALA A 278 -2.52 14.40 9.99
C ALA A 278 -3.07 15.58 9.17
N TYR A 279 -3.78 15.31 8.09
CA TYR A 279 -4.41 16.33 7.26
C TYR A 279 -5.51 17.11 8.01
N ARG A 280 -6.32 16.41 8.81
CA ARG A 280 -7.30 17.03 9.69
C ARG A 280 -6.64 17.98 10.69
N GLN A 281 -5.56 17.55 11.35
CA GLN A 281 -4.79 18.36 12.28
C GLN A 281 -4.29 19.64 11.61
N MET A 282 -3.63 19.54 10.48
CA MET A 282 -3.13 20.68 9.72
C MET A 282 -4.26 21.64 9.31
N SER A 283 -5.37 21.09 8.81
CA SER A 283 -6.51 21.89 8.36
C SER A 283 -7.16 22.67 9.49
N LEU A 284 -7.30 22.08 10.67
CA LEU A 284 -7.85 22.76 11.86
C LEU A 284 -6.91 23.87 12.34
N LEU A 285 -5.60 23.65 12.36
CA LEU A 285 -4.60 24.65 12.72
C LEU A 285 -4.56 25.82 11.71
N LEU A 286 -4.78 25.53 10.43
CA LEU A 286 -4.95 26.53 9.37
C LEU A 286 -6.35 27.18 9.38
N ARG A 287 -7.21 26.86 10.36
CA ARG A 287 -8.58 27.38 10.52
C ARG A 287 -9.49 27.11 9.33
N ARG A 288 -9.26 26.04 8.58
CA ARG A 288 -10.21 25.58 7.57
C ARG A 288 -11.48 25.04 8.26
N PRO A 289 -12.67 25.33 7.73
CA PRO A 289 -13.90 24.90 8.36
C PRO A 289 -14.01 23.37 8.38
N PRO A 290 -14.29 22.76 9.56
CA PRO A 290 -14.44 21.31 9.68
C PRO A 290 -15.78 20.84 9.12
N GLY A 291 -15.77 19.65 8.51
CA GLY A 291 -16.95 18.90 8.08
C GLY A 291 -17.22 17.68 8.99
N ARG A 292 -17.69 16.59 8.39
CA ARG A 292 -18.00 15.33 9.08
C ARG A 292 -16.76 14.81 9.83
N GLU A 293 -16.91 14.41 11.08
CA GLU A 293 -15.85 13.90 11.97
C GLU A 293 -14.66 14.89 12.10
N ALA A 294 -14.94 16.19 11.95
CA ALA A 294 -13.95 17.27 11.94
C ALA A 294 -12.91 17.19 10.80
N PHE A 295 -13.11 16.35 9.78
CA PHE A 295 -12.30 16.37 8.59
C PHE A 295 -12.63 17.57 7.70
N PRO A 296 -11.65 18.13 6.98
CA PRO A 296 -11.91 19.17 5.99
C PRO A 296 -12.72 18.62 4.81
N GLY A 297 -13.46 19.49 4.13
CA GLY A 297 -14.37 19.09 3.05
C GLY A 297 -13.69 18.41 1.85
N ASP A 298 -12.40 18.61 1.69
CA ASP A 298 -11.58 18.04 0.60
C ASP A 298 -10.85 16.75 0.97
N VAL A 299 -11.16 16.09 2.10
CA VAL A 299 -10.48 14.85 2.51
C VAL A 299 -10.73 13.70 1.54
N PHE A 300 -11.87 13.67 0.84
CA PHE A 300 -12.07 12.71 -0.25
C PHE A 300 -11.06 12.95 -1.37
N TYR A 301 -10.85 14.19 -1.76
CA TYR A 301 -9.89 14.56 -2.79
C TYR A 301 -8.44 14.27 -2.37
N LEU A 302 -8.10 14.35 -1.07
CA LEU A 302 -6.81 13.94 -0.54
C LEU A 302 -6.45 12.51 -0.98
N HIS A 303 -7.33 11.56 -0.77
CA HIS A 303 -7.10 10.16 -1.10
C HIS A 303 -7.35 9.85 -2.59
N SER A 304 -8.35 10.47 -3.22
CA SER A 304 -8.66 10.20 -4.63
C SER A 304 -7.54 10.66 -5.56
N ARG A 305 -6.99 11.86 -5.37
CA ARG A 305 -5.87 12.36 -6.18
C ARG A 305 -4.58 11.55 -5.99
N LEU A 306 -4.40 10.88 -4.83
CA LEU A 306 -3.29 9.97 -4.57
C LEU A 306 -3.52 8.62 -5.27
N LEU A 307 -4.64 7.99 -5.01
CA LEU A 307 -4.93 6.62 -5.46
C LEU A 307 -5.20 6.53 -6.96
N GLU A 308 -5.74 7.58 -7.59
CA GLU A 308 -5.92 7.64 -9.04
C GLU A 308 -4.59 7.68 -9.83
N ARG A 309 -3.48 7.96 -9.18
CA ARG A 309 -2.14 7.88 -9.78
C ARG A 309 -1.69 6.44 -9.99
N ALA A 310 -2.23 5.49 -9.24
CA ALA A 310 -2.03 4.06 -9.49
C ALA A 310 -2.85 3.63 -10.71
N ALA A 311 -2.17 3.12 -11.74
CA ALA A 311 -2.78 2.73 -13.00
C ALA A 311 -1.89 1.76 -13.79
N LYS A 312 -2.49 1.04 -14.74
CA LYS A 312 -1.82 0.35 -15.84
C LYS A 312 -1.80 1.28 -17.05
N LEU A 313 -0.63 1.56 -17.59
CA LEU A 313 -0.50 2.32 -18.82
C LEU A 313 -0.62 1.41 -20.05
N ASN A 314 -1.09 1.98 -21.16
CA ASN A 314 -1.14 1.26 -22.41
C ASN A 314 0.26 1.17 -23.07
N ASP A 315 0.38 0.28 -24.06
CA ASP A 315 1.67 -0.04 -24.65
C ASP A 315 2.32 1.16 -25.40
N LYS A 316 1.50 2.14 -25.84
CA LYS A 316 2.00 3.39 -26.43
C LYS A 316 2.73 4.28 -25.43
N TYR A 317 2.44 4.10 -24.13
CA TYR A 317 3.07 4.81 -23.02
C TYR A 317 3.99 3.89 -22.22
N GLY A 318 4.56 2.86 -22.86
CA GLY A 318 5.53 1.94 -22.27
C GLY A 318 4.94 0.73 -21.54
N GLY A 319 3.61 0.63 -21.38
CA GLY A 319 2.96 -0.54 -20.75
C GLY A 319 3.25 -0.74 -19.26
N GLY A 320 3.88 0.21 -18.59
CA GLY A 320 4.19 0.14 -17.17
C GLY A 320 2.95 0.16 -16.25
N SER A 321 3.14 -0.16 -14.99
CA SER A 321 2.04 -0.14 -14.02
C SER A 321 2.49 0.30 -12.63
N LEU A 322 1.58 0.92 -11.89
CA LEU A 322 1.68 1.18 -10.46
C LEU A 322 0.46 0.58 -9.78
N THR A 323 0.68 -0.45 -8.99
CA THR A 323 -0.35 -1.14 -8.18
C THR A 323 -0.35 -0.55 -6.79
N ALA A 324 -1.51 -0.22 -6.23
CA ALA A 324 -1.63 0.35 -4.90
C ALA A 324 -2.34 -0.59 -3.94
N LEU A 325 -1.75 -0.78 -2.77
CA LEU A 325 -2.34 -1.45 -1.61
C LEU A 325 -2.48 -0.43 -0.46
N PRO A 326 -3.51 0.42 -0.49
CA PRO A 326 -3.81 1.27 0.66
C PRO A 326 -4.30 0.42 1.82
N ILE A 327 -3.87 0.78 3.03
CA ILE A 327 -4.33 0.19 4.28
C ILE A 327 -5.20 1.21 5.00
N ILE A 328 -6.36 0.77 5.48
CA ILE A 328 -7.26 1.54 6.34
C ILE A 328 -7.49 0.77 7.64
N GLU A 329 -7.37 1.49 8.75
CA GLU A 329 -7.69 0.96 10.07
C GLU A 329 -9.13 1.31 10.43
N THR A 330 -9.92 0.29 10.78
CA THR A 330 -11.27 0.45 11.34
C THR A 330 -11.25 0.36 12.86
N GLN A 331 -12.33 0.79 13.48
CA GLN A 331 -12.60 0.62 14.91
C GLN A 331 -13.88 -0.20 15.05
N ALA A 332 -13.83 -1.28 15.84
CA ALA A 332 -14.96 -2.19 16.04
C ALA A 332 -15.58 -2.70 14.71
N SER A 333 -14.74 -2.93 13.70
CA SER A 333 -15.13 -3.37 12.35
C SER A 333 -16.13 -2.45 11.63
N ASP A 334 -16.23 -1.17 12.03
CA ASP A 334 -17.11 -0.19 11.41
C ASP A 334 -16.54 0.30 10.07
N VAL A 335 -17.04 -0.25 8.99
CA VAL A 335 -16.73 0.18 7.61
C VAL A 335 -17.56 1.35 7.13
N SER A 336 -18.59 1.77 7.90
CA SER A 336 -19.47 2.88 7.58
C SER A 336 -18.94 4.24 8.02
N ALA A 337 -17.83 4.27 8.75
CA ALA A 337 -17.12 5.48 9.14
C ALA A 337 -16.66 6.27 7.90
N TYR A 338 -16.38 7.55 8.09
CA TYR A 338 -16.18 8.49 6.97
C TYR A 338 -15.00 8.12 6.07
N ILE A 339 -13.84 7.89 6.64
CA ILE A 339 -12.62 7.58 5.85
C ILE A 339 -12.69 6.19 5.18
N PRO A 340 -13.10 5.09 5.87
CA PRO A 340 -13.32 3.80 5.23
C PRO A 340 -14.23 3.89 4.01
N THR A 341 -15.41 4.51 4.14
CA THR A 341 -16.39 4.66 3.07
C THR A 341 -15.81 5.38 1.85
N ASN A 342 -15.05 6.46 2.08
CA ASN A 342 -14.39 7.20 1.00
C ASN A 342 -13.39 6.34 0.24
N VAL A 343 -12.52 5.62 0.95
CA VAL A 343 -11.46 4.83 0.30
C VAL A 343 -12.02 3.59 -0.40
N ILE A 344 -13.06 2.93 0.15
CA ILE A 344 -13.77 1.83 -0.52
C ILE A 344 -14.34 2.31 -1.87
N SER A 345 -14.85 3.54 -1.95
CA SER A 345 -15.42 4.07 -3.20
C SER A 345 -14.35 4.42 -4.25
N ILE A 346 -13.14 4.77 -3.83
CA ILE A 346 -12.03 5.14 -4.72
C ILE A 346 -11.32 3.90 -5.27
N THR A 347 -11.28 2.80 -4.52
CA THR A 347 -10.51 1.59 -4.84
C THR A 347 -11.27 0.63 -5.74
N ASP A 348 -10.54 -0.29 -6.37
CA ASP A 348 -11.06 -1.30 -7.29
C ASP A 348 -11.42 -2.61 -6.58
N GLY A 349 -11.61 -2.55 -5.29
CA GLY A 349 -11.98 -3.67 -4.41
C GLY A 349 -11.36 -3.53 -3.03
N GLN A 350 -11.71 -4.47 -2.16
CA GLN A 350 -11.23 -4.50 -0.78
C GLN A 350 -11.02 -5.92 -0.26
N ILE A 351 -9.96 -6.08 0.53
CA ILE A 351 -9.66 -7.24 1.37
C ILE A 351 -10.05 -6.86 2.79
N PHE A 352 -11.15 -7.39 3.27
CA PHE A 352 -11.65 -7.13 4.61
C PHE A 352 -11.11 -8.17 5.60
N LEU A 353 -10.40 -7.70 6.63
CA LEU A 353 -9.86 -8.53 7.70
C LEU A 353 -10.74 -8.44 8.94
N GLU A 354 -11.23 -9.59 9.39
CA GLU A 354 -12.17 -9.70 10.48
C GLU A 354 -11.48 -10.14 11.77
N THR A 355 -11.71 -9.38 12.84
CA THR A 355 -11.13 -9.63 14.16
C THR A 355 -11.55 -11.00 14.73
N GLU A 356 -12.79 -11.38 14.53
CA GLU A 356 -13.31 -12.68 15.00
C GLU A 356 -12.61 -13.88 14.34
N LEU A 357 -12.38 -13.83 13.03
CA LEU A 357 -11.63 -14.85 12.30
C LEU A 357 -10.19 -14.92 12.78
N PHE A 358 -9.57 -13.76 13.03
CA PHE A 358 -8.20 -13.70 13.53
C PHE A 358 -8.03 -14.41 14.88
N TYR A 359 -8.95 -14.18 15.83
CA TYR A 359 -8.92 -14.81 17.13
C TYR A 359 -9.31 -16.30 17.08
N LYS A 360 -10.13 -16.72 16.12
CA LYS A 360 -10.40 -18.14 15.82
C LYS A 360 -9.21 -18.87 15.16
N GLY A 361 -8.09 -18.17 14.94
CA GLY A 361 -6.89 -18.77 14.34
C GLY A 361 -6.94 -18.91 12.82
N VAL A 362 -7.90 -18.28 12.14
CA VAL A 362 -7.93 -18.18 10.68
C VAL A 362 -7.02 -17.03 10.26
N ARG A 363 -5.87 -17.38 9.71
CA ARG A 363 -4.84 -16.40 9.28
C ARG A 363 -4.33 -16.76 7.90
N PRO A 364 -4.40 -15.80 6.93
CA PRO A 364 -4.94 -14.44 7.05
C PRO A 364 -6.45 -14.43 7.34
N ALA A 365 -6.90 -13.46 8.14
CA ALA A 365 -8.27 -13.36 8.64
C ALA A 365 -9.24 -12.73 7.61
N VAL A 366 -9.15 -13.18 6.37
CA VAL A 366 -9.90 -12.63 5.24
C VAL A 366 -11.37 -13.03 5.32
N ASN A 367 -12.26 -12.06 5.39
CA ASN A 367 -13.69 -12.29 5.23
C ASN A 367 -14.05 -12.37 3.75
N VAL A 368 -14.20 -13.59 3.24
CA VAL A 368 -14.48 -13.87 1.82
C VAL A 368 -15.82 -13.32 1.35
N GLY A 369 -16.80 -13.15 2.26
CA GLY A 369 -18.16 -12.71 1.93
C GLY A 369 -18.23 -11.24 1.52
N ILE A 370 -17.45 -10.39 2.15
CA ILE A 370 -17.45 -8.94 1.92
C ILE A 370 -16.18 -8.42 1.24
N SER A 371 -15.21 -9.30 0.99
CA SER A 371 -14.02 -8.98 0.21
C SER A 371 -14.28 -9.18 -1.28
N VAL A 372 -13.87 -8.20 -2.08
CA VAL A 372 -14.17 -8.14 -3.51
C VAL A 372 -12.97 -7.61 -4.27
N SER A 373 -12.63 -8.24 -5.39
CA SER A 373 -11.78 -7.66 -6.43
C SER A 373 -12.66 -7.34 -7.66
N ARG A 374 -12.70 -6.07 -8.08
CA ARG A 374 -13.47 -5.67 -9.27
C ARG A 374 -12.80 -6.10 -10.58
N VAL A 375 -11.51 -6.37 -10.56
CA VAL A 375 -10.77 -6.94 -11.70
C VAL A 375 -11.05 -8.43 -11.81
N GLY A 376 -11.07 -9.12 -10.68
CA GLY A 376 -11.46 -10.52 -10.59
C GLY A 376 -10.53 -11.44 -11.41
N SER A 377 -11.12 -12.42 -12.09
CA SER A 377 -10.39 -13.47 -12.80
C SER A 377 -9.51 -12.96 -13.97
N ALA A 378 -9.66 -11.70 -14.41
CA ALA A 378 -8.74 -11.09 -15.39
C ALA A 378 -7.32 -10.95 -14.82
N ALA A 379 -7.19 -10.86 -13.48
CA ALA A 379 -5.93 -10.80 -12.74
C ALA A 379 -5.42 -12.18 -12.29
N GLN A 380 -5.89 -13.27 -12.88
CA GLN A 380 -5.43 -14.63 -12.57
C GLN A 380 -4.83 -15.31 -13.79
N ILE A 381 -3.83 -16.17 -13.57
CA ILE A 381 -3.37 -17.11 -14.58
C ILE A 381 -4.45 -18.16 -14.83
N LYS A 382 -4.44 -18.79 -16.02
CA LYS A 382 -5.47 -19.78 -16.39
C LYS A 382 -5.52 -20.96 -15.41
N ALA A 383 -4.36 -21.44 -14.93
CA ALA A 383 -4.29 -22.52 -13.95
C ALA A 383 -5.04 -22.17 -12.64
N MET A 384 -4.85 -20.95 -12.13
CA MET A 384 -5.55 -20.50 -10.92
C MET A 384 -7.07 -20.43 -11.18
N LYS A 385 -7.51 -19.89 -12.34
CA LYS A 385 -8.94 -19.86 -12.70
C LYS A 385 -9.56 -21.24 -12.72
N GLN A 386 -8.84 -22.25 -13.24
CA GLN A 386 -9.33 -23.64 -13.37
C GLN A 386 -9.60 -24.27 -11.99
N VAL A 387 -8.82 -23.89 -10.96
CA VAL A 387 -8.95 -24.47 -9.63
C VAL A 387 -9.78 -23.62 -8.67
N SER A 388 -9.82 -22.29 -8.87
CA SER A 388 -10.49 -21.36 -7.94
C SER A 388 -11.97 -21.11 -8.26
N GLY A 389 -12.48 -21.58 -9.40
CA GLY A 389 -13.80 -21.20 -9.88
C GLY A 389 -14.96 -21.56 -8.95
N SER A 390 -14.90 -22.69 -8.24
CA SER A 390 -15.96 -23.13 -7.32
C SER A 390 -15.73 -22.75 -5.87
N ILE A 391 -14.47 -22.51 -5.45
CA ILE A 391 -14.11 -22.40 -4.04
C ILE A 391 -14.82 -21.24 -3.32
N LYS A 392 -15.04 -20.10 -3.99
CA LYS A 392 -15.73 -18.97 -3.41
C LYS A 392 -17.20 -19.30 -3.07
N LEU A 393 -17.85 -20.03 -3.97
CA LEU A 393 -19.23 -20.50 -3.78
C LEU A 393 -19.29 -21.55 -2.67
N GLU A 394 -18.37 -22.51 -2.65
CA GLU A 394 -18.31 -23.57 -1.64
C GLU A 394 -18.09 -22.97 -0.23
N LEU A 395 -17.21 -21.98 -0.10
CA LEU A 395 -16.98 -21.27 1.15
C LEU A 395 -18.17 -20.41 1.58
N ALA A 396 -18.90 -19.80 0.65
CA ALA A 396 -20.10 -19.04 0.95
C ALA A 396 -21.22 -19.96 1.49
N GLN A 397 -21.45 -21.09 0.82
CA GLN A 397 -22.40 -22.11 1.26
C GLN A 397 -22.01 -22.70 2.62
N TYR A 398 -20.71 -22.99 2.82
CA TYR A 398 -20.20 -23.45 4.10
C TYR A 398 -20.53 -22.47 5.25
N ARG A 399 -20.29 -21.18 5.05
CA ARG A 399 -20.56 -20.16 6.07
C ARG A 399 -22.05 -20.09 6.43
N GLU A 400 -22.90 -20.12 5.44
CA GLU A 400 -24.35 -20.10 5.61
C GLU A 400 -24.79 -21.34 6.41
N MET A 401 -24.39 -22.53 5.99
CA MET A 401 -24.76 -23.76 6.67
C MET A 401 -24.10 -23.90 8.06
N ALA A 402 -22.88 -23.42 8.26
CA ALA A 402 -22.22 -23.43 9.56
C ALA A 402 -22.97 -22.56 10.59
N ALA A 403 -23.59 -21.46 10.18
CA ALA A 403 -24.43 -20.63 11.03
C ALA A 403 -25.71 -21.40 11.44
N PHE A 404 -26.34 -22.10 10.51
CA PHE A 404 -27.53 -22.94 10.81
C PHE A 404 -27.18 -24.17 11.66
N ALA A 405 -26.05 -24.80 11.43
CA ALA A 405 -25.62 -26.00 12.17
C ALA A 405 -25.43 -25.78 13.69
N GLN A 406 -25.23 -24.53 14.10
CA GLN A 406 -25.17 -24.19 15.55
C GLN A 406 -26.52 -24.35 16.26
N PHE A 407 -27.64 -24.35 15.52
CA PHE A 407 -29.00 -24.39 16.07
C PHE A 407 -29.75 -25.69 15.79
N GLY A 408 -29.21 -26.62 15.02
CA GLY A 408 -29.86 -27.87 14.61
C GLY A 408 -29.05 -29.10 14.92
N SER A 409 -29.70 -30.15 15.51
CA SER A 409 -29.05 -31.41 15.88
C SER A 409 -29.01 -32.46 14.76
N ASP A 410 -29.93 -32.39 13.78
CA ASP A 410 -30.06 -33.40 12.73
C ASP A 410 -29.76 -32.77 11.36
N LEU A 411 -28.54 -32.94 10.91
CA LEU A 411 -28.10 -32.51 9.58
C LEU A 411 -28.16 -33.69 8.61
N ASP A 412 -28.71 -33.47 7.42
CA ASP A 412 -28.67 -34.45 6.34
C ASP A 412 -27.25 -34.73 5.85
N LEU A 413 -27.02 -35.86 5.20
CA LEU A 413 -25.70 -36.27 4.71
C LEU A 413 -25.05 -35.28 3.71
N ALA A 414 -25.87 -34.59 2.94
CA ALA A 414 -25.36 -33.60 1.97
C ALA A 414 -24.80 -32.36 2.69
N THR A 415 -25.52 -31.87 3.69
CA THR A 415 -25.09 -30.74 4.53
C THR A 415 -23.85 -31.11 5.35
N GLN A 416 -23.77 -32.33 5.89
CA GLN A 416 -22.58 -32.79 6.60
C GLN A 416 -21.35 -32.82 5.69
N LYS A 417 -21.46 -33.31 4.44
CA LYS A 417 -20.37 -33.31 3.47
C LYS A 417 -19.94 -31.89 3.11
N LEU A 418 -20.88 -30.97 2.92
CA LEU A 418 -20.59 -29.55 2.64
C LEU A 418 -19.86 -28.90 3.81
N LEU A 419 -20.29 -29.15 5.04
CA LEU A 419 -19.61 -28.62 6.24
C LEU A 419 -18.20 -29.21 6.42
N ASN A 420 -18.03 -30.51 6.21
CA ASN A 420 -16.72 -31.15 6.26
C ASN A 420 -15.77 -30.55 5.22
N ARG A 421 -16.21 -30.44 3.97
CA ARG A 421 -15.41 -29.88 2.89
C ARG A 421 -15.06 -28.41 3.10
N GLY A 422 -16.04 -27.58 3.50
CA GLY A 422 -15.83 -26.18 3.77
C GLY A 422 -14.86 -25.90 4.92
N SER A 423 -14.93 -26.72 5.99
CA SER A 423 -13.97 -26.64 7.10
C SER A 423 -12.54 -26.97 6.64
N LYS A 424 -12.37 -27.98 5.79
CA LYS A 424 -11.06 -28.38 5.23
C LYS A 424 -10.50 -27.34 4.28
N LEU A 425 -11.34 -26.74 3.41
CA LEU A 425 -10.94 -25.63 2.54
C LEU A 425 -10.54 -24.40 3.36
N THR A 426 -11.26 -24.11 4.44
CA THR A 426 -10.89 -22.99 5.34
C THR A 426 -9.54 -23.24 6.01
N GLU A 427 -9.27 -24.47 6.45
CA GLU A 427 -7.99 -24.84 7.05
C GLU A 427 -6.85 -24.79 6.02
N LEU A 428 -7.10 -25.24 4.78
CA LEU A 428 -6.15 -25.20 3.67
C LEU A 428 -5.73 -23.78 3.30
N LEU A 429 -6.65 -22.81 3.39
CA LEU A 429 -6.38 -21.40 3.07
C LEU A 429 -5.56 -20.68 4.14
N LYS A 430 -5.40 -21.26 5.33
CA LYS A 430 -4.50 -20.73 6.34
C LYS A 430 -3.06 -20.78 5.87
N GLN A 431 -2.30 -19.76 6.21
CA GLN A 431 -0.90 -19.62 5.81
C GLN A 431 -0.13 -18.89 6.90
N ASP A 432 1.08 -19.36 7.19
CA ASP A 432 1.95 -18.70 8.15
C ASP A 432 2.46 -17.36 7.61
N GLN A 433 2.68 -16.43 8.51
CA GLN A 433 3.24 -15.12 8.21
C GLN A 433 4.67 -15.25 7.66
N TYR A 434 5.03 -14.41 6.71
CA TYR A 434 6.32 -14.39 6.01
C TYR A 434 6.68 -15.68 5.27
N SER A 435 5.66 -16.38 4.83
CA SER A 435 5.78 -17.66 4.11
C SER A 435 4.95 -17.67 2.83
N PRO A 436 5.18 -16.72 1.90
CA PRO A 436 4.45 -16.67 0.64
C PRO A 436 4.76 -17.90 -0.21
N LEU A 437 3.74 -18.42 -0.90
CA LEU A 437 3.84 -19.57 -1.80
C LEU A 437 3.89 -19.09 -3.26
N LYS A 438 4.66 -19.79 -4.08
CA LYS A 438 4.66 -19.58 -5.53
C LYS A 438 3.31 -19.97 -6.12
N VAL A 439 2.91 -19.31 -7.20
CA VAL A 439 1.58 -19.52 -7.79
C VAL A 439 1.35 -20.97 -8.24
N GLU A 440 2.36 -21.65 -8.78
CA GLU A 440 2.27 -23.07 -9.12
C GLU A 440 2.04 -23.98 -7.91
N GLU A 441 2.63 -23.63 -6.76
CA GLU A 441 2.42 -24.35 -5.50
C GLU A 441 1.02 -24.09 -4.94
N GLN A 442 0.55 -22.84 -4.99
CA GLN A 442 -0.81 -22.50 -4.60
C GLN A 442 -1.85 -23.24 -5.44
N VAL A 443 -1.65 -23.32 -6.75
CA VAL A 443 -2.54 -24.04 -7.68
C VAL A 443 -2.66 -25.50 -7.28
N ILE A 444 -1.56 -26.18 -6.97
CA ILE A 444 -1.57 -27.58 -6.52
C ILE A 444 -2.26 -27.76 -5.17
N SER A 445 -1.96 -26.88 -4.23
CA SER A 445 -2.60 -26.87 -2.91
C SER A 445 -4.12 -26.75 -3.02
N ILE A 446 -4.59 -25.74 -3.75
CA ILE A 446 -6.03 -25.48 -3.97
C ILE A 446 -6.68 -26.62 -4.75
N PHE A 447 -6.00 -27.16 -5.78
CA PHE A 447 -6.47 -28.31 -6.57
C PHE A 447 -6.75 -29.52 -5.64
N SER A 448 -5.86 -29.81 -4.71
CA SER A 448 -6.04 -30.92 -3.77
C SER A 448 -7.30 -30.77 -2.90
N GLY A 449 -7.61 -29.56 -2.47
CA GLY A 449 -8.83 -29.25 -1.70
C GLY A 449 -10.09 -29.32 -2.56
N VAL A 450 -10.12 -28.60 -3.68
CA VAL A 450 -11.31 -28.49 -4.53
C VAL A 450 -11.68 -29.83 -5.20
N ARG A 451 -10.71 -30.67 -5.52
CA ARG A 451 -10.95 -32.00 -6.10
C ARG A 451 -11.27 -33.09 -5.09
N GLY A 452 -11.40 -32.75 -3.79
CA GLY A 452 -11.85 -33.69 -2.76
C GLY A 452 -10.78 -34.62 -2.20
N PHE A 453 -9.50 -34.41 -2.51
CA PHE A 453 -8.43 -35.27 -1.96
C PHE A 453 -8.24 -35.10 -0.45
N LEU A 454 -8.78 -34.02 0.13
CA LEU A 454 -8.70 -33.73 1.56
C LEU A 454 -9.92 -34.20 2.36
N ASP A 455 -10.98 -34.72 1.70
CA ASP A 455 -12.26 -35.01 2.37
C ASP A 455 -12.14 -36.06 3.51
N ASP A 456 -11.19 -36.97 3.42
CA ASP A 456 -10.93 -38.01 4.44
C ASP A 456 -9.73 -37.66 5.35
N VAL A 457 -9.00 -36.57 5.10
CA VAL A 457 -7.85 -36.15 5.89
C VAL A 457 -8.34 -35.43 7.14
N GLU A 458 -7.80 -35.75 8.31
CA GLU A 458 -8.14 -35.08 9.58
C GLU A 458 -7.82 -33.59 9.52
N LEU A 459 -8.69 -32.73 10.10
CA LEU A 459 -8.58 -31.28 10.04
C LEU A 459 -7.21 -30.76 10.53
N ASN A 460 -6.71 -31.35 11.63
CA ASN A 460 -5.42 -31.02 12.23
C ASN A 460 -4.22 -31.45 11.36
N GLN A 461 -4.41 -32.31 10.38
CA GLN A 461 -3.38 -32.84 9.49
C GLN A 461 -3.31 -32.08 8.15
N ILE A 462 -4.27 -31.22 7.81
CA ILE A 462 -4.35 -30.52 6.53
C ILE A 462 -3.05 -29.74 6.23
N LYS A 463 -2.55 -29.00 7.20
CA LYS A 463 -1.30 -28.22 7.04
C LYS A 463 -0.08 -29.12 6.83
N SER A 464 -0.02 -30.24 7.55
CA SER A 464 1.06 -31.23 7.38
C SER A 464 0.98 -31.92 6.03
N PHE A 465 -0.23 -32.28 5.59
CA PHE A 465 -0.50 -32.86 4.28
C PHE A 465 -0.03 -31.92 3.16
N GLU A 466 -0.45 -30.66 3.18
CA GLU A 466 -0.04 -29.65 2.20
C GLU A 466 1.49 -29.51 2.13
N LYS A 467 2.14 -29.32 3.27
CA LYS A 467 3.59 -29.15 3.35
C LYS A 467 4.35 -30.35 2.79
N LYS A 468 3.94 -31.57 3.16
CA LYS A 468 4.57 -32.80 2.68
C LYS A 468 4.27 -33.03 1.18
N LEU A 469 3.04 -32.76 0.70
CA LEU A 469 2.67 -32.85 -0.71
C LEU A 469 3.55 -31.94 -1.56
N LEU A 470 3.62 -30.62 -1.18
CA LEU A 470 4.42 -29.66 -1.91
C LEU A 470 5.93 -29.99 -1.90
N SER A 471 6.43 -30.51 -0.80
CA SER A 471 7.83 -30.97 -0.72
C SER A 471 8.08 -32.17 -1.62
N LYS A 472 7.19 -33.15 -1.62
CA LYS A 472 7.32 -34.37 -2.42
C LYS A 472 7.21 -34.11 -3.92
N ILE A 473 6.27 -33.25 -4.33
CA ILE A 473 6.11 -32.90 -5.73
C ILE A 473 7.32 -32.11 -6.28
N LYS A 474 7.97 -31.29 -5.43
CA LYS A 474 9.20 -30.58 -5.80
C LYS A 474 10.37 -31.55 -6.04
N SER A 475 10.44 -32.66 -5.31
CA SER A 475 11.53 -33.63 -5.42
C SER A 475 11.28 -34.72 -6.47
N GLU A 476 10.05 -35.22 -6.59
CA GLU A 476 9.74 -36.41 -7.41
C GLU A 476 9.06 -36.07 -8.75
N ALA A 477 8.35 -34.93 -8.82
CA ALA A 477 7.60 -34.55 -10.03
C ALA A 477 7.71 -33.03 -10.34
N PRO A 478 8.91 -32.46 -10.43
CA PRO A 478 9.11 -31.04 -10.70
C PRO A 478 8.59 -30.61 -12.08
N ASP A 479 8.41 -31.55 -13.01
CA ASP A 479 7.84 -31.32 -14.33
C ASP A 479 6.41 -30.79 -14.26
N ILE A 480 5.61 -31.21 -13.28
CA ILE A 480 4.25 -30.74 -13.06
C ILE A 480 4.27 -29.24 -12.71
N LEU A 481 5.14 -28.84 -11.76
CA LEU A 481 5.30 -27.44 -11.36
C LEU A 481 5.81 -26.59 -12.51
N ASN A 482 6.84 -27.07 -13.24
CA ASN A 482 7.44 -26.36 -14.36
C ASN A 482 6.45 -26.18 -15.52
N ASN A 483 5.57 -27.15 -15.76
CA ASN A 483 4.52 -27.05 -16.78
C ASN A 483 3.54 -25.94 -16.40
N ILE A 484 3.04 -25.90 -15.16
CA ILE A 484 2.12 -24.85 -14.69
C ILE A 484 2.80 -23.48 -14.77
N LYS A 485 4.06 -23.39 -14.35
CA LYS A 485 4.83 -22.14 -14.37
C LYS A 485 5.02 -21.60 -15.80
N SER A 486 5.36 -22.46 -16.76
CA SER A 486 5.68 -22.05 -18.12
C SER A 486 4.43 -21.83 -18.98
N SER A 487 3.42 -22.69 -18.87
CA SER A 487 2.20 -22.62 -19.68
C SER A 487 1.11 -21.71 -19.09
N GLY A 488 1.17 -21.47 -17.78
CA GLY A 488 0.14 -20.74 -17.03
C GLY A 488 -1.22 -21.46 -16.96
N LYS A 489 -1.30 -22.73 -17.36
CA LYS A 489 -2.53 -23.54 -17.38
C LYS A 489 -2.26 -24.98 -16.92
N ILE A 490 -3.31 -25.67 -16.50
CA ILE A 490 -3.29 -27.11 -16.31
C ILE A 490 -3.94 -27.75 -17.56
N ASP A 491 -3.14 -28.42 -18.37
CA ASP A 491 -3.65 -29.23 -19.48
C ASP A 491 -4.12 -30.62 -19.00
N GLU A 492 -4.89 -31.34 -19.82
CA GLU A 492 -5.46 -32.66 -19.46
C GLU A 492 -4.39 -33.66 -19.00
N SER A 493 -3.26 -33.69 -19.70
CA SER A 493 -2.16 -34.61 -19.39
C SER A 493 -1.54 -34.26 -18.01
N ASN A 494 -1.36 -32.98 -17.73
CA ASN A 494 -0.82 -32.53 -16.44
C ASN A 494 -1.82 -32.71 -15.29
N GLU A 495 -3.12 -32.55 -15.57
CA GLU A 495 -4.19 -32.82 -14.60
C GLU A 495 -4.24 -34.30 -14.22
N GLU A 496 -4.13 -35.21 -15.18
CA GLU A 496 -4.09 -36.66 -14.91
C GLU A 496 -2.86 -37.08 -14.10
N LYS A 497 -1.68 -36.58 -14.49
CA LYS A 497 -0.44 -36.79 -13.72
C LYS A 497 -0.57 -36.28 -12.27
N LEU A 498 -1.12 -35.11 -12.11
CA LEU A 498 -1.32 -34.50 -10.78
C LEU A 498 -2.31 -35.32 -9.93
N LYS A 499 -3.45 -35.73 -10.51
CA LYS A 499 -4.42 -36.61 -9.83
C LYS A 499 -3.79 -37.93 -9.38
N LYS A 500 -3.04 -38.58 -10.27
CA LYS A 500 -2.34 -39.82 -9.97
C LYS A 500 -1.33 -39.62 -8.83
N PHE A 501 -0.50 -38.58 -8.94
CA PHE A 501 0.51 -38.28 -7.92
C PHE A 501 -0.11 -38.03 -6.55
N ILE A 502 -1.16 -37.19 -6.47
CA ILE A 502 -1.84 -36.91 -5.19
C ILE A 502 -2.49 -38.18 -4.61
N THR A 503 -3.08 -39.02 -5.45
CA THR A 503 -3.70 -40.29 -5.01
C THR A 503 -2.65 -41.25 -4.42
N GLU A 504 -1.50 -41.38 -5.07
CA GLU A 504 -0.38 -42.20 -4.57
C GLU A 504 0.20 -41.61 -3.25
N PHE A 505 0.38 -40.28 -3.22
CA PHE A 505 0.82 -39.60 -2.02
C PHE A 505 -0.12 -39.81 -0.84
N LYS A 506 -1.44 -39.68 -1.05
CA LYS A 506 -2.47 -39.87 0.00
C LYS A 506 -2.41 -41.27 0.62
N ARG A 507 -2.28 -42.31 -0.20
CA ARG A 507 -2.13 -43.70 0.30
C ARG A 507 -0.91 -43.91 1.20
N GLY A 508 0.15 -43.15 0.97
CA GLY A 508 1.36 -43.15 1.79
C GLY A 508 1.26 -42.27 3.05
N PHE A 509 0.39 -41.26 3.03
CA PHE A 509 0.20 -40.34 4.13
C PHE A 509 -0.70 -40.93 5.26
N GLU A 510 -1.67 -41.77 4.90
CA GLU A 510 -2.61 -42.46 5.80
C GLU A 510 -1.98 -43.63 6.56
N LYS A 511 -0.78 -44.07 6.17
CA LYS A 511 0.03 -45.08 6.87
C LYS A 511 1.02 -44.46 7.85
#